data_5174eec48861249230000f3eb2da21b5
#
_entry.id   5174eec48861249230000f3eb2da21b5
#
_cell.length_a   1.000
_cell.length_b   1.000
_cell.length_c   1.000
_cell.angle_alpha   90.00
_cell.angle_beta   90.00
_cell.angle_gamma   90.00
#
_symmetry.space_group_name_H-M   'P 1'
#
loop_
_entity.id
_entity.type
_entity.pdbx_description
1 polymer ?
#
loop_
_entity_poly.entity_id
_entity_poly.type
_entity_poly.pdbx_seq_one_letter_code
_entity_poly.pdbx_strand_id
1 'polypeptide(L)'
;MIENDKNVAVIKPYHFGLALSGGGARGFAHVGALKVLDEMGVRPDIISGTSAGSLIGVLYADGYTPDEIIDLFSSLNFSDLAEITIPRSGFFKITRFRNFLKKVLRARYLEDLEI
;
A
#
# COMPACT_ATOMS: atom_id res chain seq x y z
N MET A 1 0.00 -10.40 -45.78
CA MET A 1 1.00 -9.81 -44.89
C MET A 1 0.30 -9.59 -43.55
N ILE A 2 0.54 -10.45 -42.59
CA ILE A 2 -0.06 -10.32 -41.25
C ILE A 2 0.89 -9.42 -40.48
N GLU A 3 0.46 -8.19 -40.26
CA GLU A 3 1.15 -7.23 -39.39
C GLU A 3 1.20 -7.83 -37.98
N ASN A 4 2.38 -8.08 -37.51
CA ASN A 4 2.64 -8.62 -36.18
C ASN A 4 2.26 -7.52 -35.17
N ASP A 5 1.06 -7.59 -34.65
CA ASP A 5 0.58 -6.69 -33.61
C ASP A 5 1.36 -6.99 -32.30
N LYS A 6 2.47 -6.30 -32.14
CA LYS A 6 3.38 -6.43 -30.97
C LYS A 6 2.81 -5.81 -29.69
N ASN A 7 1.52 -5.45 -29.70
CA ASN A 7 0.83 -4.80 -28.58
C ASN A 7 -0.25 -5.69 -27.93
N VAL A 8 -0.12 -7.00 -28.00
CA VAL A 8 -0.91 -7.84 -27.11
C VAL A 8 -0.30 -7.72 -25.73
N ALA A 9 -0.92 -6.90 -24.87
CA ALA A 9 -0.59 -6.86 -23.46
C ALA A 9 -0.69 -8.29 -22.93
N VAL A 10 0.43 -8.86 -22.52
CA VAL A 10 0.44 -10.16 -21.84
C VAL A 10 -0.26 -9.93 -20.50
N ILE A 11 -1.54 -10.28 -20.45
CA ILE A 11 -2.30 -10.25 -19.20
C ILE A 11 -1.68 -11.33 -18.32
N LYS A 12 -0.85 -10.91 -17.34
CA LYS A 12 -0.39 -11.82 -16.30
C LYS A 12 -1.61 -12.35 -15.54
N PRO A 13 -1.82 -13.67 -15.48
CA PRO A 13 -2.91 -14.19 -14.66
C PRO A 13 -2.62 -13.86 -13.20
N TYR A 14 -3.53 -13.14 -12.54
CA TYR A 14 -3.47 -12.95 -11.10
C TYR A 14 -3.99 -14.22 -10.42
N HIS A 15 -3.20 -14.79 -9.51
CA HIS A 15 -3.54 -16.02 -8.78
C HIS A 15 -4.08 -15.70 -7.39
N PHE A 16 -3.56 -14.62 -6.77
CA PHE A 16 -3.92 -14.24 -5.43
C PHE A 16 -4.08 -12.72 -5.31
N GLY A 17 -5.30 -12.29 -5.02
CA GLY A 17 -5.64 -10.90 -4.73
C GLY A 17 -5.88 -10.67 -3.24
N LEU A 18 -5.40 -9.55 -2.71
CA LEU A 18 -5.58 -9.16 -1.33
C LEU A 18 -6.38 -7.87 -1.23
N ALA A 19 -7.49 -7.89 -0.47
CA ALA A 19 -8.30 -6.71 -0.19
C ALA A 19 -8.10 -6.26 1.27
N LEU A 20 -7.63 -5.03 1.45
CA LEU A 20 -7.35 -4.43 2.75
C LEU A 20 -8.38 -3.35 3.06
N SER A 21 -9.20 -3.58 4.09
CA SER A 21 -10.24 -2.65 4.49
C SER A 21 -9.68 -1.41 5.20
N GLY A 22 -10.49 -0.36 5.29
CA GLY A 22 -10.26 0.75 6.19
C GLY A 22 -10.40 0.32 7.66
N GLY A 23 -10.13 1.24 8.58
CA GLY A 23 -10.28 0.96 10.02
C GLY A 23 -9.44 1.87 10.93
N GLY A 24 -8.87 2.93 10.40
CA GLY A 24 -8.02 3.85 11.16
C GLY A 24 -6.87 3.10 11.83
N ALA A 25 -6.69 3.27 13.14
CA ALA A 25 -5.64 2.61 13.91
C ALA A 25 -5.73 1.07 13.88
N ARG A 26 -6.91 0.51 13.66
CA ARG A 26 -7.11 -0.95 13.50
C ARG A 26 -6.46 -1.48 12.21
N GLY A 27 -6.12 -0.60 11.27
CA GLY A 27 -5.39 -0.95 10.06
C GLY A 27 -4.04 -1.63 10.33
N PHE A 28 -3.43 -1.42 11.49
CA PHE A 28 -2.21 -2.15 11.88
C PHE A 28 -2.38 -3.66 11.91
N ALA A 29 -3.60 -4.18 12.09
CA ALA A 29 -3.88 -5.60 11.97
C ALA A 29 -3.52 -6.15 10.57
N HIS A 30 -3.65 -5.33 9.53
CA HIS A 30 -3.24 -5.70 8.17
C HIS A 30 -1.73 -5.99 8.09
N VAL A 31 -0.92 -5.22 8.81
CA VAL A 31 0.54 -5.43 8.83
C VAL A 31 0.87 -6.79 9.45
N GLY A 32 0.17 -7.17 10.53
CA GLY A 32 0.29 -8.50 11.12
C GLY A 32 -0.08 -9.63 10.17
N ALA A 33 -1.17 -9.46 9.41
CA ALA A 33 -1.59 -10.41 8.40
C ALA A 33 -0.55 -10.55 7.27
N LEU A 34 -0.04 -9.43 6.77
CA LEU A 34 1.01 -9.41 5.75
C LEU A 34 2.29 -10.10 6.24
N LYS A 35 2.65 -9.91 7.51
CA LYS A 35 3.81 -10.57 8.11
C LYS A 35 3.66 -12.10 8.09
N VAL A 36 2.49 -12.60 8.47
CA VAL A 36 2.21 -14.05 8.42
C VAL A 36 2.26 -14.57 6.99
N LEU A 37 1.70 -13.84 6.02
CA LEU A 37 1.76 -14.24 4.61
C LEU A 37 3.22 -14.31 4.11
N ASP A 38 4.05 -13.32 4.46
CA ASP A 38 5.48 -13.32 4.11
C ASP A 38 6.21 -14.53 4.74
N GLU A 39 5.95 -14.83 6.01
CA GLU A 39 6.52 -15.99 6.70
C GLU A 39 6.10 -17.32 6.06
N MET A 40 4.91 -17.38 5.49
CA MET A 40 4.41 -18.53 4.73
C MET A 40 4.93 -18.58 3.28
N GLY A 41 5.68 -17.58 2.83
CA GLY A 41 6.13 -17.46 1.45
C GLY A 41 5.00 -17.15 0.46
N VAL A 42 3.89 -16.57 0.95
CA VAL A 42 2.71 -16.23 0.14
C VAL A 42 2.70 -14.73 -0.11
N ARG A 43 2.80 -14.34 -1.38
CA ARG A 43 2.76 -12.93 -1.79
C ARG A 43 1.59 -12.68 -2.73
N PRO A 44 0.78 -11.63 -2.52
CA PRO A 44 -0.30 -11.30 -3.43
C PRO A 44 0.24 -10.77 -4.77
N ASP A 45 -0.48 -11.06 -5.84
CA ASP A 45 -0.21 -10.54 -7.19
C ASP A 45 -0.86 -9.17 -7.41
N ILE A 46 -1.90 -8.87 -6.65
CA ILE A 46 -2.65 -7.63 -6.71
C ILE A 46 -3.22 -7.28 -5.34
N ILE A 47 -3.17 -5.99 -5.02
CA ILE A 47 -3.73 -5.47 -3.76
C ILE A 47 -4.76 -4.39 -4.06
N SER A 48 -5.90 -4.46 -3.39
CA SER A 48 -6.85 -3.36 -3.27
C SER A 48 -6.93 -2.90 -1.82
N GLY A 49 -7.08 -1.60 -1.60
CA GLY A 49 -7.12 -1.05 -0.25
C GLY A 49 -8.02 0.17 -0.13
N THR A 50 -8.57 0.36 1.06
CA THR A 50 -9.38 1.52 1.42
C THR A 50 -8.81 2.17 2.67
N SER A 51 -8.65 3.50 2.70
CA SER A 51 -8.16 4.25 3.87
C SER A 51 -6.84 3.67 4.42
N ALA A 52 -6.79 3.27 5.68
CA ALA A 52 -5.62 2.63 6.29
C ALA A 52 -5.11 1.42 5.50
N GLY A 53 -6.03 0.62 4.93
CA GLY A 53 -5.68 -0.51 4.07
C GLY A 53 -5.00 -0.08 2.77
N SER A 54 -5.37 1.05 2.18
CA SER A 54 -4.68 1.57 0.99
C SER A 54 -3.27 2.05 1.31
N LEU A 55 -3.08 2.68 2.47
CA LEU A 55 -1.78 3.15 2.93
C LEU A 55 -0.81 1.99 3.17
N ILE A 56 -1.26 0.98 3.90
CA ILE A 56 -0.46 -0.22 4.17
C ILE A 56 -0.20 -1.00 2.89
N GLY A 57 -1.24 -1.14 2.05
CA GLY A 57 -1.14 -1.83 0.77
C GLY A 57 -0.13 -1.21 -0.18
N VAL A 58 -0.12 0.12 -0.31
CA VAL A 58 0.84 0.79 -1.21
C VAL A 58 2.27 0.70 -0.70
N LEU A 59 2.49 0.79 0.62
CA LEU A 59 3.83 0.62 1.19
C LEU A 59 4.35 -0.81 0.96
N TYR A 60 3.50 -1.80 1.19
CA TYR A 60 3.85 -3.19 0.95
C TYR A 60 4.13 -3.47 -0.55
N ALA A 61 3.30 -2.92 -1.44
CA ALA A 61 3.49 -3.01 -2.88
C ALA A 61 4.75 -2.29 -3.37
N ASP A 62 5.20 -1.26 -2.65
CA ASP A 62 6.45 -0.52 -2.90
C ASP A 62 7.70 -1.24 -2.34
N GLY A 63 7.54 -2.45 -1.84
CA GLY A 63 8.64 -3.29 -1.36
C GLY A 63 9.01 -3.12 0.11
N TYR A 64 8.21 -2.40 0.90
CA TYR A 64 8.41 -2.37 2.35
C TYR A 64 8.02 -3.71 2.97
N THR A 65 8.89 -4.24 3.83
CA THR A 65 8.50 -5.39 4.67
C THR A 65 7.49 -4.97 5.74
N PRO A 66 6.69 -5.89 6.27
CA PRO A 66 5.79 -5.59 7.38
C PRO A 66 6.49 -4.96 8.59
N ASP A 67 7.70 -5.40 8.93
CA ASP A 67 8.47 -4.83 10.03
C ASP A 67 8.91 -3.39 9.72
N GLU A 68 9.36 -3.11 8.50
CA GLU A 68 9.68 -1.73 8.07
C GLU A 68 8.45 -0.81 8.08
N ILE A 69 7.27 -1.33 7.76
CA ILE A 69 6.01 -0.57 7.84
C ILE A 69 5.71 -0.22 9.31
N ILE A 70 5.86 -1.16 10.23
CA ILE A 70 5.70 -0.89 11.66
C ILE A 70 6.69 0.17 12.15
N ASP A 71 7.96 0.06 11.78
CA ASP A 71 9.00 1.01 12.16
C ASP A 71 8.71 2.41 11.63
N LEU A 72 8.25 2.50 10.39
CA LEU A 72 7.88 3.76 9.77
C LEU A 72 6.76 4.46 10.53
N PHE A 73 5.70 3.73 10.89
CA PHE A 73 4.60 4.30 11.69
C PHE A 73 4.98 4.58 13.13
N SER A 74 5.86 3.79 13.72
CA SER A 74 6.36 4.01 15.09
C SER A 74 7.22 5.27 15.20
N SER A 75 7.83 5.71 14.10
CA SER A 75 8.61 6.95 14.03
C SER A 75 7.74 8.22 13.95
N LEU A 76 6.44 8.07 13.66
CA LEU A 76 5.50 9.18 13.59
C LEU A 76 4.95 9.53 14.97
N ASN A 77 4.77 10.83 15.23
CA ASN A 77 4.08 11.28 16.45
C ASN A 77 2.60 10.86 16.38
N PHE A 78 2.00 10.60 17.55
CA PHE A 78 0.59 10.19 17.62
C PHE A 78 -0.36 11.19 16.96
N SER A 79 -0.06 12.49 17.04
CA SER A 79 -0.83 13.55 16.35
C SER A 79 -0.77 13.41 14.83
N ASP A 80 0.41 13.12 14.28
CA ASP A 80 0.60 12.94 12.84
C ASP A 80 -0.11 11.68 12.36
N LEU A 81 -0.02 10.61 13.13
CA LEU A 81 -0.72 9.36 12.86
C LEU A 81 -2.25 9.53 12.90
N ALA A 82 -2.76 10.22 13.92
CA ALA A 82 -4.18 10.51 14.04
C ALA A 82 -4.70 11.38 12.88
N GLU A 83 -3.90 12.32 12.40
CA GLU A 83 -4.25 13.15 11.25
C GLU A 83 -4.24 12.39 9.94
N ILE A 84 -3.38 11.39 9.78
CA ILE A 84 -3.34 10.51 8.61
C ILE A 84 -4.51 9.52 8.62
N THR A 85 -4.89 9.02 9.80
CA THR A 85 -5.87 7.93 9.93
C THR A 85 -7.30 8.39 10.20
N ILE A 86 -7.52 9.62 10.70
CA ILE A 86 -8.85 10.15 11.05
C ILE A 86 -9.03 11.55 10.47
N PRO A 87 -9.53 11.69 9.25
CA PRO A 87 -9.83 13.00 8.67
C PRO A 87 -11.03 13.63 9.36
N ARG A 88 -10.80 14.58 10.26
CA ARG A 88 -11.85 15.32 10.99
C ARG A 88 -12.40 16.55 10.28
N SER A 89 -11.72 17.05 9.27
CA SER A 89 -12.19 18.17 8.43
C SER A 89 -11.44 18.24 7.12
N GLY A 90 -12.11 17.95 6.06
CA GLY A 90 -11.94 18.10 4.62
C GLY A 90 -10.55 18.36 4.06
N PHE A 91 -10.29 19.55 3.65
CA PHE A 91 -9.31 19.89 2.62
C PHE A 91 -7.83 19.91 3.09
N PHE A 92 -7.56 20.29 4.33
CA PHE A 92 -6.18 20.55 4.80
C PHE A 92 -5.33 19.30 5.07
N LYS A 93 -5.94 18.14 5.27
CA LYS A 93 -5.25 16.91 5.70
C LYS A 93 -4.75 16.05 4.56
N ILE A 94 -5.33 16.17 3.38
CA ILE A 94 -4.87 15.51 2.15
C ILE A 94 -3.44 15.93 1.80
N THR A 95 -3.08 17.19 2.04
CA THR A 95 -1.73 17.69 1.74
C THR A 95 -0.67 17.05 2.62
N ARG A 96 -0.93 16.86 3.93
CA ARG A 96 0.02 16.17 4.83
C ARG A 96 0.18 14.71 4.47
N PHE A 97 -0.92 14.03 4.19
CA PHE A 97 -0.92 12.65 3.73
C PHE A 97 -0.15 12.49 2.41
N ARG A 98 -0.42 13.37 1.44
CA ARG A 98 0.31 13.41 0.17
C ARG A 98 1.81 13.64 0.38
N ASN A 99 2.19 14.59 1.24
CA ASN A 99 3.58 14.89 1.53
C ASN A 99 4.27 13.72 2.24
N PHE A 100 3.57 13.05 3.15
CA PHE A 100 4.05 11.82 3.78
C PHE A 100 4.35 10.74 2.74
N LEU A 101 3.38 10.42 1.88
CA LEU A 101 3.57 9.42 0.82
C LEU A 101 4.73 9.78 -0.11
N LYS A 102 4.83 11.05 -0.54
CA LYS A 102 5.94 11.51 -1.39
C LYS A 102 7.31 11.36 -0.74
N LYS A 103 7.37 11.42 0.59
CA LYS A 103 8.61 11.28 1.34
C LYS A 103 9.02 9.82 1.51
N VAL A 104 8.06 8.92 1.68
CA VAL A 104 8.33 7.53 2.06
C VAL A 104 8.28 6.56 0.87
N LEU A 105 7.46 6.81 -0.16
CA LEU A 105 7.40 5.94 -1.33
C LEU A 105 8.69 6.02 -2.16
N ARG A 106 9.15 4.86 -2.56
CA ARG A 106 10.30 4.65 -3.47
C ARG A 106 9.84 4.76 -4.91
N ALA A 107 8.67 4.19 -5.21
CA ALA A 107 8.02 4.27 -6.52
C ALA A 107 7.55 5.69 -6.82
N ARG A 108 7.71 6.09 -8.07
CA ARG A 108 7.27 7.39 -8.59
C ARG A 108 5.90 7.34 -9.22
N TYR A 109 5.58 6.23 -9.83
CA TYR A 109 4.34 5.90 -10.52
C TYR A 109 3.79 4.58 -10.00
N LEU A 110 2.50 4.35 -10.18
CA LEU A 110 1.86 3.09 -9.79
C LEU A 110 2.46 1.88 -10.52
N GLU A 111 2.90 2.10 -11.76
CA GLU A 111 3.53 1.10 -12.61
C GLU A 111 4.91 0.66 -12.12
N ASP A 112 5.53 1.44 -11.23
CA ASP A 112 6.84 1.14 -10.64
C ASP A 112 6.70 0.25 -9.39
N LEU A 113 5.48 0.00 -8.92
CA LEU A 113 5.23 -0.86 -7.76
C LEU A 113 5.53 -2.32 -8.08
N GLU A 114 5.96 -3.07 -7.06
CA GLU A 114 6.31 -4.49 -7.21
C GLU A 114 5.07 -5.41 -7.32
N ILE A 115 3.91 -4.92 -6.87
CA ILE A 115 2.63 -5.63 -6.87
C ILE A 115 1.59 -4.79 -7.59
#